data_19466d6f7e3691a02d850570bf5dfc37
#
_entry.id   19466d6f7e3691a02d850570bf5dfc37
#
_cell.length_a   1.000
_cell.length_b   1.000
_cell.length_c   1.000
_cell.angle_alpha   90.00
_cell.angle_beta   90.00
_cell.angle_gamma   90.00
#
_symmetry.space_group_name_H-M   'P 1'
#
loop_
_entity.id
_entity.type
_entity.pdbx_description
1 polymer ?
#
loop_
_entity_poly.entity_id
_entity_poly.type
_entity_poly.pdbx_seq_one_letter_code
_entity_poly.pdbx_strand_id
1 'polypeptide(L)'
;MNILDKFRYSKDDPSQLNIILKKDPYEKVNNNNSSNLNQLLSTSVKVSKEIFPNINSAIENVFERLKIKNNLSFFVTANHFQTQATCSAMPLGDSAEIILTSRLIELLNDEELQSVIAHEVAHFYYQHALYPQASNSKNRTEILNLLNFSRAAEISADRIGFIGCGSLEASLRAMLKITSGLDEKHLKFNFSSYLNQLR
;
A
#
# COMPACT_ATOMS: atom_id res chain seq x y z
N MET A 1 18.72 -5.52 11.73
CA MET A 1 18.06 -4.44 10.96
C MET A 1 17.23 -5.12 9.88
N ASN A 2 15.92 -4.96 9.93
CA ASN A 2 14.99 -5.57 8.98
C ASN A 2 15.21 -4.96 7.58
N ILE A 3 14.91 -5.72 6.52
CA ILE A 3 15.01 -5.23 5.14
C ILE A 3 14.13 -3.99 4.93
N LEU A 4 12.96 -3.94 5.54
CA LEU A 4 12.06 -2.81 5.44
C LEU A 4 12.69 -1.53 6.01
N ASP A 5 13.29 -1.58 7.21
CA ASP A 5 13.92 -0.40 7.83
C ASP A 5 15.05 0.18 6.96
N LYS A 6 15.78 -0.69 6.24
CA LYS A 6 16.88 -0.28 5.38
C LYS A 6 16.42 0.57 4.18
N PHE A 7 15.22 0.32 3.67
CA PHE A 7 14.71 0.96 2.46
C PHE A 7 13.67 2.05 2.71
N ARG A 8 13.34 2.31 3.98
CA ARG A 8 12.50 3.45 4.35
C ARG A 8 13.10 4.75 3.85
N TYR A 9 12.27 5.62 3.28
CA TYR A 9 12.72 6.93 2.85
C TYR A 9 13.06 7.80 4.05
N SER A 10 14.21 8.50 4.02
CA SER A 10 14.72 9.26 5.18
C SER A 10 13.79 10.37 5.67
N LYS A 11 12.89 10.89 4.80
CA LYS A 11 11.89 11.89 5.18
C LYS A 11 10.56 11.28 5.67
N ASP A 12 10.42 9.97 5.57
CA ASP A 12 9.32 9.21 6.16
C ASP A 12 9.71 8.80 7.59
N ASP A 13 9.84 9.79 8.46
CA ASP A 13 10.26 9.63 9.85
C ASP A 13 9.16 10.14 10.80
N PRO A 14 8.46 9.25 11.54
CA PRO A 14 7.40 9.64 12.46
C PRO A 14 7.81 10.66 13.52
N SER A 15 9.10 10.72 13.90
CA SER A 15 9.58 11.69 14.88
C SER A 15 9.39 13.14 14.39
N GLN A 16 9.38 13.35 13.08
CA GLN A 16 9.14 14.66 12.49
C GLN A 16 7.68 15.11 12.61
N LEU A 17 6.72 14.18 12.75
CA LEU A 17 5.30 14.51 12.94
C LEU A 17 5.06 15.26 14.25
N ASN A 18 5.73 14.88 15.32
CA ASN A 18 5.63 15.57 16.63
C ASN A 18 6.08 17.03 16.51
N ILE A 19 7.11 17.29 15.70
CA ILE A 19 7.63 18.64 15.44
C ILE A 19 6.63 19.45 14.60
N ILE A 20 6.02 18.85 13.60
CA ILE A 20 5.05 19.48 12.70
C ILE A 20 3.76 19.84 13.43
N LEU A 21 3.21 18.89 14.21
CA LEU A 21 1.90 19.04 14.83
C LEU A 21 1.96 19.72 16.21
N LYS A 22 3.13 19.81 16.83
CA LYS A 22 3.31 20.25 18.23
C LYS A 22 2.42 19.48 19.22
N LYS A 23 2.02 18.25 18.86
CA LYS A 23 1.16 17.33 19.60
C LYS A 23 1.57 15.91 19.31
N ASP A 24 1.24 14.98 20.20
CA ASP A 24 1.37 13.55 19.91
C ASP A 24 0.38 13.17 18.79
N PRO A 25 0.82 12.74 17.60
CA PRO A 25 -0.07 12.36 16.50
C PRO A 25 -0.95 11.15 16.84
N TYR A 26 -0.59 10.38 17.88
CA TYR A 26 -1.26 9.14 18.27
C TYR A 26 -2.30 9.33 19.39
N GLU A 27 -2.44 10.55 19.94
CA GLU A 27 -3.30 10.84 21.10
C GLU A 27 -4.81 10.65 20.85
N LYS A 28 -5.26 10.52 19.61
CA LYS A 28 -6.69 10.40 19.23
C LYS A 28 -7.01 9.29 18.25
N VAL A 29 -6.47 8.11 18.46
CA VAL A 29 -6.92 6.96 17.68
C VAL A 29 -8.09 6.29 18.41
N ASN A 30 -9.32 6.68 18.06
CA ASN A 30 -10.54 6.10 18.61
C ASN A 30 -10.70 4.63 18.16
N ASN A 31 -10.85 3.75 19.14
CA ASN A 31 -11.02 2.29 19.03
C ASN A 31 -12.40 1.85 18.46
N ASN A 32 -12.90 2.43 17.37
CA ASN A 32 -14.22 2.08 16.83
C ASN A 32 -14.21 0.97 15.77
N ASN A 33 -13.16 0.13 15.70
CA ASN A 33 -12.93 -0.76 14.55
C ASN A 33 -13.38 -2.22 14.70
N SER A 34 -14.05 -2.62 15.77
CA SER A 34 -14.56 -4.01 15.90
C SER A 34 -15.75 -4.34 14.99
N SER A 35 -16.40 -3.33 14.41
CA SER A 35 -17.51 -3.55 13.46
C SER A 35 -17.08 -3.80 12.01
N ASN A 36 -15.82 -3.49 11.66
CA ASN A 36 -15.37 -3.51 10.27
C ASN A 36 -15.16 -4.93 9.70
N LEU A 37 -14.71 -5.89 10.50
CA LEU A 37 -14.45 -7.25 9.99
C LEU A 37 -15.72 -7.96 9.54
N ASN A 38 -16.83 -7.87 10.30
CA ASN A 38 -18.10 -8.47 9.92
C ASN A 38 -18.68 -7.82 8.66
N GLN A 39 -18.55 -6.52 8.54
CA GLN A 39 -18.95 -5.78 7.33
C GLN A 39 -18.06 -6.19 6.14
N LEU A 40 -16.77 -6.34 6.32
CA LEU A 40 -15.84 -6.75 5.30
C LEU A 40 -16.17 -8.17 4.79
N LEU A 41 -16.42 -9.11 5.69
CA LEU A 41 -16.80 -10.48 5.35
C LEU A 41 -18.16 -10.57 4.62
N SER A 42 -19.03 -9.58 4.74
CA SER A 42 -20.30 -9.54 4.01
C SER A 42 -20.16 -9.01 2.57
N THR A 43 -19.07 -8.32 2.25
CA THR A 43 -18.86 -7.64 0.95
C THR A 43 -17.61 -8.10 0.20
N SER A 44 -16.82 -8.99 0.79
CA SER A 44 -15.55 -9.46 0.23
C SER A 44 -15.28 -10.91 0.57
N VAL A 45 -14.40 -11.54 -0.20
CA VAL A 45 -13.99 -12.94 -0.01
C VAL A 45 -12.56 -12.97 0.50
N LYS A 46 -12.32 -13.67 1.61
CA LYS A 46 -10.97 -13.84 2.16
C LYS A 46 -10.11 -14.67 1.21
N VAL A 47 -8.89 -14.24 0.99
CA VAL A 47 -7.92 -14.97 0.17
C VAL A 47 -7.46 -16.23 0.92
N SER A 48 -7.55 -17.34 0.24
CA SER A 48 -6.98 -18.62 0.68
C SER A 48 -6.43 -19.38 -0.54
N LYS A 49 -5.57 -20.35 -0.27
CA LYS A 49 -4.96 -21.17 -1.32
C LYS A 49 -5.99 -21.95 -2.13
N GLU A 50 -7.10 -22.35 -1.50
CA GLU A 50 -8.16 -23.14 -2.10
C GLU A 50 -9.07 -22.31 -3.01
N ILE A 51 -9.25 -21.01 -2.70
CA ILE A 51 -10.19 -20.13 -3.44
C ILE A 51 -9.43 -19.28 -4.47
N PHE A 52 -8.28 -18.73 -4.09
CA PHE A 52 -7.48 -17.83 -4.91
C PHE A 52 -6.00 -18.27 -4.94
N PRO A 53 -5.66 -19.43 -5.56
CA PRO A 53 -4.31 -19.99 -5.51
C PRO A 53 -3.23 -19.05 -6.04
N ASN A 54 -3.48 -18.34 -7.13
CA ASN A 54 -2.50 -17.41 -7.72
C ASN A 54 -2.24 -16.20 -6.82
N ILE A 55 -3.32 -15.60 -6.28
CA ILE A 55 -3.19 -14.45 -5.36
C ILE A 55 -2.46 -14.89 -4.09
N ASN A 56 -2.81 -16.07 -3.56
CA ASN A 56 -2.14 -16.61 -2.38
C ASN A 56 -0.64 -16.84 -2.63
N SER A 57 -0.27 -17.39 -3.79
CA SER A 57 1.13 -17.56 -4.17
C SER A 57 1.87 -16.22 -4.31
N ALA A 58 1.22 -15.20 -4.88
CA ALA A 58 1.79 -13.86 -4.97
C ALA A 58 2.07 -13.27 -3.57
N ILE A 59 1.15 -13.46 -2.63
CA ILE A 59 1.31 -13.04 -1.23
C ILE A 59 2.49 -13.78 -0.58
N GLU A 60 2.54 -15.11 -0.67
CA GLU A 60 3.61 -15.93 -0.09
C GLU A 60 4.98 -15.49 -0.62
N ASN A 61 5.12 -15.28 -1.93
CA ASN A 61 6.34 -14.82 -2.57
C ASN A 61 6.82 -13.46 -2.03
N VAL A 62 5.89 -12.51 -1.82
CA VAL A 62 6.21 -11.20 -1.23
C VAL A 62 6.76 -11.36 0.19
N PHE A 63 6.07 -12.13 1.05
CA PHE A 63 6.50 -12.30 2.44
C PHE A 63 7.84 -13.05 2.54
N GLU A 64 8.07 -14.05 1.70
CA GLU A 64 9.35 -14.76 1.61
C GLU A 64 10.47 -13.79 1.20
N ARG A 65 10.26 -12.99 0.15
CA ARG A 65 11.26 -12.05 -0.35
C ARG A 65 11.57 -10.93 0.63
N LEU A 66 10.55 -10.41 1.31
CA LEU A 66 10.72 -9.39 2.36
C LEU A 66 11.26 -9.97 3.68
N LYS A 67 11.28 -11.31 3.83
CA LYS A 67 11.71 -12.02 5.05
C LYS A 67 10.98 -11.59 6.30
N ILE A 68 9.67 -11.39 6.17
CA ILE A 68 8.78 -11.02 7.28
C ILE A 68 7.72 -12.10 7.50
N LYS A 69 7.17 -12.16 8.70
CA LYS A 69 6.05 -13.06 8.99
C LYS A 69 4.75 -12.47 8.44
N ASN A 70 3.92 -13.34 7.85
CA ASN A 70 2.60 -12.96 7.42
C ASN A 70 1.61 -13.04 8.61
N ASN A 71 1.21 -11.90 9.12
CA ASN A 71 0.16 -11.72 10.11
C ASN A 71 -0.99 -10.86 9.55
N LEU A 72 -1.07 -10.73 8.21
CA LEU A 72 -2.07 -9.94 7.52
C LEU A 72 -3.14 -10.86 6.91
N SER A 73 -4.37 -10.36 6.85
CA SER A 73 -5.47 -10.99 6.14
C SER A 73 -5.74 -10.26 4.83
N PHE A 74 -5.88 -11.02 3.74
CA PHE A 74 -6.14 -10.46 2.41
C PHE A 74 -7.56 -10.78 1.99
N PHE A 75 -8.22 -9.82 1.34
CA PHE A 75 -9.59 -9.92 0.88
C PHE A 75 -9.71 -9.42 -0.56
N VAL A 76 -10.60 -10.04 -1.32
CA VAL A 76 -10.99 -9.59 -2.66
C VAL A 76 -12.41 -9.06 -2.60
N THR A 77 -12.60 -7.83 -3.08
CA THR A 77 -13.93 -7.20 -3.19
C THR A 77 -14.29 -6.92 -4.64
N ALA A 78 -15.56 -7.08 -4.98
CA ALA A 78 -16.06 -6.76 -6.31
C ALA A 78 -16.05 -5.23 -6.51
N ASN A 79 -15.15 -4.75 -7.36
CA ASN A 79 -15.17 -3.37 -7.83
C ASN A 79 -14.55 -3.31 -9.24
N HIS A 80 -15.41 -3.12 -10.23
CA HIS A 80 -15.00 -3.09 -11.64
C HIS A 80 -14.58 -1.68 -12.12
N PHE A 81 -14.76 -0.66 -11.29
CA PHE A 81 -14.46 0.72 -11.64
C PHE A 81 -13.16 1.24 -11.03
N GLN A 82 -12.67 0.62 -9.96
CA GLN A 82 -11.49 1.08 -9.25
C GLN A 82 -10.39 0.01 -9.24
N THR A 83 -9.22 0.41 -9.68
CA THR A 83 -7.98 -0.38 -9.59
C THR A 83 -7.27 0.00 -8.30
N GLN A 84 -7.67 -0.61 -7.18
CA GLN A 84 -7.23 -0.19 -5.87
C GLN A 84 -6.85 -1.37 -4.99
N ALA A 85 -5.74 -1.22 -4.25
CA ALA A 85 -5.46 -1.93 -3.03
C ALA A 85 -5.57 -0.96 -1.85
N THR A 86 -5.90 -1.45 -0.69
CA THR A 86 -6.01 -0.63 0.52
C THR A 86 -5.62 -1.44 1.74
N CYS A 87 -4.67 -0.92 2.51
CA CYS A 87 -4.32 -1.47 3.82
C CYS A 87 -5.18 -0.81 4.90
N SER A 88 -5.94 -1.62 5.63
CA SER A 88 -6.71 -1.21 6.82
C SER A 88 -5.99 -1.71 8.06
N ALA A 89 -5.12 -0.89 8.63
CA ALA A 89 -4.41 -1.23 9.86
C ALA A 89 -5.21 -0.81 11.08
N MET A 90 -5.28 -1.69 12.08
CA MET A 90 -5.72 -1.28 13.41
C MET A 90 -4.60 -0.48 14.09
N PRO A 91 -4.94 0.65 14.74
CA PRO A 91 -3.98 1.37 15.56
C PRO A 91 -3.42 0.45 16.64
N LEU A 92 -2.10 0.33 16.72
CA LEU A 92 -1.39 -0.51 17.70
C LEU A 92 -1.71 -2.03 17.59
N GLY A 93 -2.28 -2.49 16.45
CA GLY A 93 -2.55 -3.91 16.21
C GLY A 93 -1.39 -4.60 15.50
N ASP A 94 -1.17 -5.87 15.85
CA ASP A 94 -0.19 -6.74 15.17
C ASP A 94 -0.76 -7.34 13.88
N SER A 95 -1.95 -6.91 13.44
CA SER A 95 -2.65 -7.42 12.26
C SER A 95 -3.37 -6.32 11.51
N ALA A 96 -3.53 -6.51 10.21
CA ALA A 96 -4.33 -5.65 9.34
C ALA A 96 -5.02 -6.45 8.25
N GLU A 97 -6.02 -5.84 7.64
CA GLU A 97 -6.67 -6.34 6.44
C GLU A 97 -6.17 -5.58 5.21
N ILE A 98 -5.78 -6.32 4.18
CA ILE A 98 -5.48 -5.76 2.86
C ILE A 98 -6.61 -6.16 1.91
N ILE A 99 -7.23 -5.17 1.30
CA ILE A 99 -8.36 -5.34 0.39
C ILE A 99 -7.88 -5.07 -1.03
N LEU A 100 -8.08 -6.04 -1.92
CA LEU A 100 -7.77 -5.94 -3.33
C LEU A 100 -9.08 -5.89 -4.12
N THR A 101 -9.21 -4.95 -5.06
CA THR A 101 -10.37 -4.90 -5.94
C THR A 101 -10.25 -5.94 -7.06
N SER A 102 -11.36 -6.52 -7.51
CA SER A 102 -11.38 -7.45 -8.65
C SER A 102 -10.75 -6.82 -9.90
N ARG A 103 -11.03 -5.54 -10.16
CA ARG A 103 -10.45 -4.82 -11.30
C ARG A 103 -8.92 -4.72 -11.23
N LEU A 104 -8.34 -4.52 -10.04
CA LEU A 104 -6.89 -4.53 -9.85
C LEU A 104 -6.30 -5.89 -10.25
N ILE A 105 -6.92 -6.97 -9.78
CA ILE A 105 -6.46 -8.34 -10.03
C ILE A 105 -6.56 -8.69 -11.52
N GLU A 106 -7.62 -8.27 -12.21
CA GLU A 106 -7.79 -8.48 -13.66
C GLU A 106 -6.78 -7.70 -14.49
N LEU A 107 -6.34 -6.53 -14.00
CA LEU A 107 -5.46 -5.63 -14.71
C LEU A 107 -3.99 -6.05 -14.65
N LEU A 108 -3.57 -6.62 -13.53
CA LEU A 108 -2.17 -6.90 -13.22
C LEU A 108 -1.82 -8.37 -13.45
N ASN A 109 -0.60 -8.61 -13.92
CA ASN A 109 -0.02 -9.94 -13.86
C ASN A 109 0.54 -10.25 -12.45
N ASP A 110 1.01 -11.48 -12.23
CA ASP A 110 1.44 -11.93 -10.91
C ASP A 110 2.60 -11.11 -10.32
N GLU A 111 3.58 -10.71 -11.13
CA GLU A 111 4.71 -9.88 -10.66
C GLU A 111 4.27 -8.45 -10.32
N GLU A 112 3.41 -7.88 -11.15
CA GLU A 112 2.82 -6.56 -10.94
C GLU A 112 1.95 -6.55 -9.68
N LEU A 113 1.18 -7.62 -9.46
CA LEU A 113 0.37 -7.79 -8.25
C LEU A 113 1.24 -7.91 -7.00
N GLN A 114 2.38 -8.63 -7.07
CA GLN A 114 3.35 -8.69 -5.97
C GLN A 114 3.87 -7.31 -5.59
N SER A 115 4.11 -6.43 -6.57
CA SER A 115 4.54 -5.06 -6.28
C SER A 115 3.50 -4.29 -5.47
N VAL A 116 2.22 -4.40 -5.84
CA VAL A 116 1.13 -3.73 -5.11
C VAL A 116 0.94 -4.33 -3.72
N ILE A 117 0.97 -5.66 -3.60
CA ILE A 117 0.87 -6.32 -2.29
C ILE A 117 1.99 -5.85 -1.36
N ALA A 118 3.24 -5.80 -1.86
CA ALA A 118 4.38 -5.35 -1.06
C ALA A 118 4.30 -3.86 -0.67
N HIS A 119 3.74 -3.01 -1.54
CA HIS A 119 3.44 -1.61 -1.25
C HIS A 119 2.46 -1.48 -0.07
N GLU A 120 1.35 -2.22 -0.09
CA GLU A 120 0.36 -2.23 1.01
C GLU A 120 0.94 -2.81 2.32
N VAL A 121 1.77 -3.84 2.22
CA VAL A 121 2.51 -4.40 3.36
C VAL A 121 3.43 -3.34 4.00
N ALA A 122 4.06 -2.48 3.20
CA ALA A 122 4.88 -1.38 3.71
C ALA A 122 4.05 -0.35 4.47
N HIS A 123 2.87 0.00 3.98
CA HIS A 123 1.95 0.90 4.71
C HIS A 123 1.60 0.36 6.09
N PHE A 124 1.34 -0.94 6.21
CA PHE A 124 1.12 -1.58 7.50
C PHE A 124 2.38 -1.52 8.39
N TYR A 125 3.52 -1.99 7.86
CA TYR A 125 4.76 -2.08 8.62
C TYR A 125 5.25 -0.73 9.17
N TYR A 126 5.14 0.32 8.36
CA TYR A 126 5.52 1.68 8.76
C TYR A 126 4.42 2.44 9.48
N GLN A 127 3.25 1.81 9.68
CA GLN A 127 2.09 2.40 10.38
C GLN A 127 1.58 3.70 9.72
N HIS A 128 1.62 3.79 8.39
CA HIS A 128 1.22 4.99 7.66
C HIS A 128 -0.26 5.36 7.86
N ALA A 129 -1.12 4.40 8.19
CA ALA A 129 -2.52 4.65 8.53
C ALA A 129 -2.71 5.54 9.79
N LEU A 130 -1.68 5.63 10.63
CA LEU A 130 -1.68 6.49 11.83
C LEU A 130 -1.26 7.93 11.50
N TYR A 131 -0.78 8.21 10.28
CA TYR A 131 -0.34 9.54 9.92
C TYR A 131 -1.52 10.50 9.80
N PRO A 132 -1.40 11.71 10.37
CA PRO A 132 -2.45 12.69 10.33
C PRO A 132 -2.76 13.10 8.88
N GLN A 133 -4.04 13.19 8.57
CA GLN A 133 -4.50 13.62 7.26
C GLN A 133 -4.44 15.15 7.11
N ALA A 134 -3.94 15.64 5.98
CA ALA A 134 -3.89 17.08 5.69
C ALA A 134 -5.27 17.75 5.73
N SER A 135 -6.33 17.00 5.41
CA SER A 135 -7.74 17.46 5.49
C SER A 135 -8.18 17.83 6.91
N ASN A 136 -7.51 17.32 7.94
CA ASN A 136 -7.84 17.58 9.34
C ASN A 136 -7.23 18.88 9.88
N SER A 137 -6.36 19.56 9.12
CA SER A 137 -5.76 20.83 9.50
C SER A 137 -6.42 22.01 8.78
N LYS A 138 -6.45 23.15 9.48
CA LYS A 138 -6.86 24.46 8.93
C LYS A 138 -5.65 25.36 8.66
N ASN A 139 -4.46 24.97 9.10
CA ASN A 139 -3.23 25.75 8.93
C ASN A 139 -2.54 25.36 7.61
N ARG A 140 -2.35 26.34 6.72
CA ARG A 140 -1.76 26.12 5.39
C ARG A 140 -0.35 25.51 5.44
N THR A 141 0.48 25.97 6.37
CA THR A 141 1.84 25.43 6.51
C THR A 141 1.83 23.99 7.01
N GLU A 142 0.94 23.67 7.95
CA GLU A 142 0.73 22.33 8.46
C GLU A 142 0.20 21.40 7.35
N ILE A 143 -0.78 21.86 6.57
CA ILE A 143 -1.31 21.10 5.40
C ILE A 143 -0.16 20.74 4.45
N LEU A 144 0.69 21.71 4.07
CA LEU A 144 1.82 21.47 3.16
C LEU A 144 2.83 20.46 3.74
N ASN A 145 3.12 20.57 5.03
CA ASN A 145 4.02 19.63 5.70
C ASN A 145 3.43 18.22 5.74
N LEU A 146 2.14 18.06 6.05
CA LEU A 146 1.46 16.78 6.07
C LEU A 146 1.36 16.15 4.66
N LEU A 147 1.14 16.95 3.61
CA LEU A 147 1.19 16.47 2.22
C LEU A 147 2.58 15.99 1.83
N ASN A 148 3.65 16.71 2.22
CA ASN A 148 5.03 16.26 1.98
C ASN A 148 5.34 14.97 2.73
N PHE A 149 4.82 14.82 3.94
CA PHE A 149 4.99 13.63 4.76
C PHE A 149 4.24 12.43 4.16
N SER A 150 3.00 12.63 3.72
CA SER A 150 2.24 11.60 2.99
C SER A 150 2.98 11.14 1.73
N ARG A 151 3.55 12.08 0.95
CA ARG A 151 4.37 11.73 -0.22
C ARG A 151 5.63 10.94 0.16
N ALA A 152 6.24 11.24 1.30
CA ALA A 152 7.40 10.49 1.78
C ALA A 152 7.01 9.05 2.15
N ALA A 153 5.84 8.85 2.72
CA ALA A 153 5.27 7.53 3.02
C ALA A 153 5.05 6.70 1.74
N GLU A 154 4.47 7.32 0.69
CA GLU A 154 4.31 6.67 -0.63
C GLU A 154 5.66 6.25 -1.23
N ILE A 155 6.70 7.10 -1.15
CA ILE A 155 8.05 6.76 -1.64
C ILE A 155 8.62 5.54 -0.87
N SER A 156 8.38 5.45 0.43
CA SER A 156 8.79 4.27 1.21
C SER A 156 8.04 3.02 0.75
N ALA A 157 6.73 3.12 0.56
CA ALA A 157 5.90 2.01 0.10
C ALA A 157 6.27 1.55 -1.31
N ASP A 158 6.51 2.48 -2.25
CA ASP A 158 6.96 2.16 -3.61
C ASP A 158 8.31 1.43 -3.64
N ARG A 159 9.25 1.83 -2.79
CA ARG A 159 10.55 1.13 -2.65
C ARG A 159 10.36 -0.31 -2.20
N ILE A 160 9.48 -0.54 -1.26
CA ILE A 160 9.17 -1.90 -0.79
C ILE A 160 8.37 -2.67 -1.84
N GLY A 161 7.48 -2.03 -2.57
CA GLY A 161 6.79 -2.60 -3.73
C GLY A 161 7.79 -3.16 -4.75
N PHE A 162 8.78 -2.37 -5.12
CA PHE A 162 9.88 -2.80 -6.00
C PHE A 162 10.67 -4.00 -5.43
N ILE A 163 11.04 -3.94 -4.16
CA ILE A 163 11.81 -5.03 -3.52
C ILE A 163 10.96 -6.30 -3.42
N GLY A 164 9.69 -6.16 -3.07
CA GLY A 164 8.76 -7.26 -2.89
C GLY A 164 8.45 -8.03 -4.18
N CYS A 165 8.36 -7.36 -5.33
CA CYS A 165 8.21 -8.05 -6.62
C CYS A 165 9.57 -8.46 -7.23
N GLY A 166 10.67 -7.79 -6.85
CA GLY A 166 12.03 -8.07 -7.34
C GLY A 166 12.30 -7.63 -8.78
N SER A 167 11.41 -6.84 -9.38
CA SER A 167 11.50 -6.35 -10.74
C SER A 167 11.08 -4.89 -10.81
N LEU A 168 12.04 -3.99 -11.15
CA LEU A 168 11.74 -2.57 -11.36
C LEU A 168 10.75 -2.37 -12.50
N GLU A 169 10.89 -3.15 -13.57
CA GLU A 169 10.00 -3.08 -14.73
C GLU A 169 8.57 -3.47 -14.35
N ALA A 170 8.37 -4.55 -13.60
CA ALA A 170 7.05 -4.97 -13.13
C ALA A 170 6.42 -3.91 -12.21
N SER A 171 7.19 -3.33 -11.28
CA SER A 171 6.71 -2.27 -10.39
C SER A 171 6.26 -1.03 -11.16
N LEU A 172 7.05 -0.55 -12.13
CA LEU A 172 6.70 0.61 -12.95
C LEU A 172 5.52 0.31 -13.89
N ARG A 173 5.41 -0.92 -14.40
CA ARG A 173 4.30 -1.36 -15.24
C ARG A 173 3.00 -1.41 -14.43
N ALA A 174 3.05 -1.91 -13.19
CA ALA A 174 1.92 -1.87 -12.27
C ALA A 174 1.42 -0.43 -12.05
N MET A 175 2.32 0.50 -11.75
CA MET A 175 1.98 1.93 -11.57
C MET A 175 1.31 2.51 -12.82
N LEU A 176 1.83 2.26 -14.01
CA LEU A 176 1.23 2.73 -15.27
C LEU A 176 -0.16 2.15 -15.50
N LYS A 177 -0.33 0.85 -15.30
CA LYS A 177 -1.63 0.18 -15.46
C LYS A 177 -2.66 0.72 -14.47
N ILE A 178 -2.29 0.87 -13.20
CA ILE A 178 -3.17 1.41 -12.16
C ILE A 178 -3.57 2.85 -12.47
N THR A 179 -2.60 3.68 -12.85
CA THR A 179 -2.85 5.11 -13.14
C THR A 179 -3.71 5.31 -14.39
N SER A 180 -3.50 4.49 -15.44
CA SER A 180 -4.24 4.61 -16.71
C SER A 180 -5.56 3.81 -16.72
N GLY A 181 -5.68 2.77 -15.89
CA GLY A 181 -6.78 1.81 -15.93
C GLY A 181 -6.72 0.86 -17.14
N LEU A 182 -5.62 0.87 -17.91
CA LEU A 182 -5.47 0.12 -19.15
C LEU A 182 -4.55 -1.09 -18.99
N ASP A 183 -4.84 -2.16 -19.72
CA ASP A 183 -4.07 -3.40 -19.77
C ASP A 183 -3.00 -3.38 -20.90
N GLU A 184 -2.25 -4.48 -21.02
CA GLU A 184 -1.17 -4.65 -22.00
C GLU A 184 -1.60 -4.53 -23.45
N LYS A 185 -2.89 -4.69 -23.77
CA LYS A 185 -3.40 -4.53 -25.14
C LYS A 185 -3.28 -3.08 -25.59
N HIS A 186 -3.34 -2.14 -24.66
CA HIS A 186 -3.33 -0.70 -24.91
C HIS A 186 -2.05 0.00 -24.45
N LEU A 187 -1.27 -0.62 -23.54
CA LEU A 187 -0.05 -0.07 -22.98
C LEU A 187 1.19 -0.80 -23.50
N LYS A 188 2.09 -0.06 -24.15
CA LYS A 188 3.46 -0.52 -24.41
C LYS A 188 4.39 0.18 -23.42
N PHE A 189 4.96 -0.58 -22.49
CA PHE A 189 5.91 -0.02 -21.55
C PHE A 189 7.20 0.41 -22.25
N ASN A 190 7.52 1.70 -22.12
CA ASN A 190 8.79 2.26 -22.55
C ASN A 190 9.32 3.16 -21.42
N PHE A 191 10.35 2.67 -20.74
CA PHE A 191 10.92 3.34 -19.57
C PHE A 191 11.43 4.76 -19.86
N SER A 192 12.13 4.94 -20.99
CA SER A 192 12.66 6.25 -21.39
C SER A 192 11.54 7.26 -21.66
N SER A 193 10.50 6.82 -22.38
CA SER A 193 9.34 7.67 -22.67
C SER A 193 8.58 8.04 -21.41
N TYR A 194 8.46 7.11 -20.45
CA TYR A 194 7.83 7.37 -19.17
C TYR A 194 8.62 8.39 -18.35
N LEU A 195 9.93 8.23 -18.23
CA LEU A 195 10.79 9.19 -17.51
C LEU A 195 10.78 10.58 -18.12
N ASN A 196 10.66 10.69 -19.45
CA ASN A 196 10.59 11.99 -20.12
C ASN A 196 9.30 12.77 -19.83
N GLN A 197 8.22 12.10 -19.41
CA GLN A 197 6.99 12.76 -18.97
C GLN A 197 7.11 13.39 -17.55
N LEU A 198 8.11 12.94 -16.76
CA LEU A 198 8.32 13.40 -15.40
C LEU A 198 9.31 14.57 -15.29
N ARG A 199 9.88 15.00 -16.41
CA ARG A 199 10.80 16.15 -16.52
C ARG A 199 10.09 17.41 -16.97
#